data_b3dc1bc1500d4a6f86c6e7c93223b4e1
#
_entry.id   b3dc1bc1500d4a6f86c6e7c93223b4e1
#
_cell.length_a   1.000
_cell.length_b   1.000
_cell.length_c   1.000
_cell.angle_alpha   90.00
_cell.angle_beta   90.00
_cell.angle_gamma   90.00
#
_symmetry.space_group_name_H-M   'P 1'
#
loop_
_entity.id
_entity.type
_entity.pdbx_description
1 polymer ?
#
loop_
_entity_poly.entity_id
_entity_poly.type
_entity_poly.pdbx_seq_one_letter_code
_entity_poly.pdbx_strand_id
1 'polypeptide(L)'
;QGWHDIGNRFADECHHMVYPNPADVQAMQDDPNINVLSQPGLNVGYLAFNTQKPPFDNDLVRQALNIATNKEAILDAVYQGAGQVAKNPIPPTMWSYNENVVDYDYDPEYARQLLAEAGFEDGFETNIWAMPVQRPYNPNARRMAELIQADWAAVGVDAEIVSYEWGEYLERTQNGEHETMMLGWTGDNGDPDNFLNTLLGCQAAETGGNRAFWCDEEFNSLVDQALRTPVTEERTALYEEAQVVFKAAAPWITIAHSVVFEPVRP
;
A
#
# COMPACT_ATOMS: atom_id res chain seq x y z
N GLN A 1 -18.02 -9.18 -16.37
CA GLN A 1 -18.92 -8.50 -17.29
C GLN A 1 -18.07 -7.77 -18.29
N GLY A 2 -18.26 -8.02 -19.59
CA GLY A 2 -17.34 -7.49 -20.61
C GLY A 2 -17.52 -5.99 -20.83
N TRP A 3 -16.52 -5.38 -21.41
CA TRP A 3 -16.45 -3.98 -21.84
C TRP A 3 -17.71 -3.47 -22.56
N HIS A 4 -18.35 -4.32 -23.38
CA HIS A 4 -19.61 -3.97 -24.04
C HIS A 4 -20.76 -3.65 -23.10
N ASP A 5 -20.83 -4.29 -21.93
CA ASP A 5 -21.87 -3.99 -20.93
C ASP A 5 -21.58 -2.67 -20.18
N ILE A 6 -20.32 -2.37 -19.91
CA ILE A 6 -19.89 -1.13 -19.25
C ILE A 6 -20.05 0.05 -20.21
N GLY A 7 -19.63 -0.09 -21.47
CA GLY A 7 -19.76 0.93 -22.49
C GLY A 7 -21.21 1.28 -22.81
N ASN A 8 -22.11 0.28 -22.88
CA ASN A 8 -23.53 0.52 -23.12
C ASN A 8 -24.22 1.16 -21.92
N ARG A 9 -23.90 0.77 -20.66
CA ARG A 9 -24.42 1.42 -19.46
C ARG A 9 -23.91 2.85 -19.30
N PHE A 10 -22.64 3.06 -19.61
CA PHE A 10 -22.07 4.42 -19.63
C PHE A 10 -22.72 5.26 -20.73
N ALA A 11 -23.10 4.64 -21.88
CA ALA A 11 -23.72 5.33 -23.01
C ALA A 11 -25.14 5.87 -22.69
N ASP A 12 -25.93 5.15 -21.92
CA ASP A 12 -27.36 5.45 -21.78
C ASP A 12 -27.77 6.06 -20.42
N GLU A 13 -27.01 5.81 -19.33
CA GLU A 13 -27.47 6.15 -17.98
C GLU A 13 -26.42 6.83 -17.10
N CYS A 14 -25.11 6.78 -17.42
CA CYS A 14 -24.01 7.33 -16.61
C CYS A 14 -23.35 8.51 -17.30
N HIS A 15 -23.19 9.62 -16.58
CA HIS A 15 -22.41 10.77 -17.02
C HIS A 15 -20.98 10.78 -16.45
N HIS A 16 -20.69 9.93 -15.48
CA HIS A 16 -19.43 9.87 -14.77
C HIS A 16 -19.19 8.47 -14.19
N MET A 17 -17.98 7.99 -14.27
CA MET A 17 -17.54 6.73 -13.65
C MET A 17 -16.39 7.00 -12.69
N VAL A 18 -16.49 6.48 -11.49
CA VAL A 18 -15.41 6.52 -10.50
C VAL A 18 -14.68 5.18 -10.45
N TYR A 19 -13.36 5.24 -10.40
CA TYR A 19 -12.46 4.09 -10.27
C TYR A 19 -12.64 3.04 -11.38
N PRO A 20 -12.46 3.42 -12.68
CA PRO A 20 -12.46 2.45 -13.75
C PRO A 20 -11.37 1.40 -13.54
N ASN A 21 -11.58 0.19 -14.08
CA ASN A 21 -10.51 -0.80 -14.11
C ASN A 21 -9.37 -0.25 -14.98
N PRO A 22 -8.10 -0.26 -14.52
CA PRO A 22 -6.96 0.19 -15.33
C PRO A 22 -6.89 -0.44 -16.72
N ALA A 23 -7.28 -1.71 -16.86
CA ALA A 23 -7.34 -2.41 -18.13
C ALA A 23 -8.29 -1.78 -19.17
N ASP A 24 -9.29 -1.04 -18.72
CA ASP A 24 -10.31 -0.44 -19.57
C ASP A 24 -9.99 1.04 -19.93
N VAL A 25 -9.04 1.68 -19.22
CA VAL A 25 -8.74 3.11 -19.36
C VAL A 25 -8.32 3.46 -20.78
N GLN A 26 -7.45 2.66 -21.40
CA GLN A 26 -7.00 2.93 -22.77
C GLN A 26 -8.16 2.92 -23.77
N ALA A 27 -9.06 1.95 -23.66
CA ALA A 27 -10.23 1.86 -24.53
C ALA A 27 -11.22 3.03 -24.32
N MET A 28 -11.32 3.54 -23.08
CA MET A 28 -12.10 4.75 -22.78
C MET A 28 -11.47 6.01 -23.37
N GLN A 29 -10.13 6.12 -23.36
CA GLN A 29 -9.39 7.24 -23.97
C GLN A 29 -9.52 7.26 -25.50
N ASP A 30 -9.67 6.09 -26.11
CA ASP A 30 -9.83 5.95 -27.56
C ASP A 30 -11.28 6.23 -28.03
N ASP A 31 -12.25 6.31 -27.11
CA ASP A 31 -13.66 6.62 -27.45
C ASP A 31 -13.89 8.13 -27.49
N PRO A 32 -14.27 8.71 -28.69
CA PRO A 32 -14.49 10.14 -28.82
C PRO A 32 -15.67 10.70 -27.99
N ASN A 33 -16.50 9.84 -27.43
CA ASN A 33 -17.63 10.22 -26.58
C ASN A 33 -17.29 10.17 -25.08
N ILE A 34 -16.05 9.87 -24.73
CA ILE A 34 -15.58 9.80 -23.34
C ILE A 34 -14.36 10.71 -23.18
N ASN A 35 -14.44 11.61 -22.20
CA ASN A 35 -13.29 12.39 -21.78
C ASN A 35 -12.72 11.77 -20.49
N VAL A 36 -11.51 11.22 -20.53
CA VAL A 36 -10.87 10.61 -19.37
C VAL A 36 -9.97 11.66 -18.70
N LEU A 37 -10.45 12.21 -17.60
CA LEU A 37 -9.64 13.06 -16.74
C LEU A 37 -8.70 12.18 -15.91
N SER A 38 -7.48 12.66 -15.64
CA SER A 38 -6.51 11.95 -14.81
C SER A 38 -5.76 12.91 -13.90
N GLN A 39 -5.47 12.44 -12.69
CA GLN A 39 -4.64 13.16 -11.74
C GLN A 39 -3.87 12.19 -10.84
N PRO A 40 -2.68 12.57 -10.33
CA PRO A 40 -2.01 11.80 -9.30
C PRO A 40 -2.93 11.61 -8.09
N GLY A 41 -3.08 10.38 -7.64
CA GLY A 41 -3.93 10.07 -6.49
C GLY A 41 -3.30 10.49 -5.17
N LEU A 42 -4.12 11.02 -4.27
CA LEU A 42 -3.73 11.24 -2.87
C LEU A 42 -3.91 9.91 -2.11
N ASN A 43 -3.15 8.90 -2.49
CA ASN A 43 -3.34 7.56 -1.95
C ASN A 43 -2.04 6.75 -1.85
N VAL A 44 -2.09 5.68 -1.06
CA VAL A 44 -1.06 4.66 -0.97
C VAL A 44 -1.69 3.28 -0.83
N GLY A 45 -1.23 2.32 -1.62
CA GLY A 45 -1.55 0.90 -1.47
C GLY A 45 -0.36 0.18 -0.82
N TYR A 46 -0.64 -0.69 0.15
CA TYR A 46 0.39 -1.37 0.90
C TYR A 46 -0.03 -2.79 1.33
N LEU A 47 0.98 -3.59 1.68
CA LEU A 47 0.82 -4.78 2.50
C LEU A 47 1.41 -4.47 3.89
N ALA A 48 0.62 -4.64 4.95
CA ALA A 48 1.05 -4.48 6.32
C ALA A 48 1.45 -5.81 6.94
N PHE A 49 2.53 -5.80 7.71
CA PHE A 49 2.93 -6.89 8.59
C PHE A 49 2.34 -6.66 9.99
N ASN A 50 1.76 -7.67 10.61
CA ASN A 50 1.38 -7.58 12.02
C ASN A 50 2.63 -7.73 12.89
N THR A 51 3.21 -6.61 13.32
CA THR A 51 4.48 -6.57 14.05
C THR A 51 4.41 -7.15 15.47
N GLN A 52 3.23 -7.52 15.94
CA GLN A 52 3.05 -8.21 17.22
C GLN A 52 3.05 -9.75 17.10
N LYS A 53 3.18 -10.27 15.87
CA LYS A 53 3.19 -11.70 15.60
C LYS A 53 4.55 -12.15 15.03
N PRO A 54 5.16 -13.20 15.61
CA PRO A 54 6.31 -13.83 14.97
C PRO A 54 5.92 -14.41 13.59
N PRO A 55 6.79 -14.34 12.57
CA PRO A 55 8.16 -13.77 12.64
C PRO A 55 8.22 -12.26 12.32
N PHE A 56 7.07 -11.58 12.18
CA PHE A 56 6.99 -10.17 11.77
C PHE A 56 7.29 -9.16 12.89
N ASP A 57 7.54 -9.62 14.11
CA ASP A 57 8.13 -8.86 15.21
C ASP A 57 9.63 -8.57 15.00
N ASN A 58 10.29 -9.27 14.04
CA ASN A 58 11.69 -9.09 13.67
C ASN A 58 11.81 -8.16 12.45
N ASP A 59 12.54 -7.05 12.60
CA ASP A 59 12.76 -6.06 11.54
C ASP A 59 13.48 -6.66 10.32
N LEU A 60 14.44 -7.56 10.54
CA LEU A 60 15.17 -8.21 9.44
C LEU A 60 14.26 -9.03 8.54
N VAL A 61 13.26 -9.71 9.13
CA VAL A 61 12.26 -10.47 8.35
C VAL A 61 11.42 -9.53 7.50
N ARG A 62 10.94 -8.41 8.06
CA ARG A 62 10.14 -7.44 7.32
C ARG A 62 10.95 -6.76 6.20
N GLN A 63 12.21 -6.42 6.46
CA GLN A 63 13.14 -5.88 5.46
C GLN A 63 13.42 -6.91 4.35
N ALA A 64 13.69 -8.17 4.72
CA ALA A 64 13.90 -9.24 3.75
C ALA A 64 12.71 -9.41 2.80
N LEU A 65 11.48 -9.41 3.33
CA LEU A 65 10.28 -9.54 2.52
C LEU A 65 9.97 -8.30 1.66
N ASN A 66 10.37 -7.10 2.10
CA ASN A 66 10.37 -5.91 1.24
C ASN A 66 11.32 -6.09 0.05
N ILE A 67 12.56 -6.55 0.30
CA ILE A 67 13.60 -6.79 -0.70
C ILE A 67 13.21 -7.95 -1.64
N ALA A 68 12.50 -8.96 -1.12
CA ALA A 68 12.01 -10.09 -1.91
C ALA A 68 10.81 -9.74 -2.81
N THR A 69 10.18 -8.59 -2.64
CA THR A 69 8.94 -8.23 -3.37
C THR A 69 9.24 -7.36 -4.58
N ASN A 70 8.93 -7.86 -5.78
CA ASN A 70 9.12 -7.14 -7.04
C ASN A 70 7.98 -6.14 -7.30
N LYS A 71 8.10 -4.93 -6.74
CA LYS A 71 7.08 -3.88 -6.85
C LYS A 71 6.86 -3.41 -8.30
N GLU A 72 7.90 -3.39 -9.13
CA GLU A 72 7.78 -3.01 -10.54
C GLU A 72 6.92 -4.02 -11.32
N ALA A 73 7.15 -5.31 -11.11
CA ALA A 73 6.33 -6.36 -11.72
C ALA A 73 4.87 -6.30 -11.25
N ILE A 74 4.63 -5.95 -9.98
CA ILE A 74 3.29 -5.72 -9.45
C ILE A 74 2.66 -4.50 -10.11
N LEU A 75 3.39 -3.38 -10.25
CA LEU A 75 2.90 -2.18 -10.88
C LEU A 75 2.46 -2.45 -12.32
N ASP A 76 3.29 -3.13 -13.09
CA ASP A 76 3.00 -3.48 -14.49
C ASP A 76 1.78 -4.40 -14.62
N ALA A 77 1.69 -5.44 -13.79
CA ALA A 77 0.65 -6.47 -13.90
C ALA A 77 -0.70 -6.04 -13.31
N VAL A 78 -0.71 -5.18 -12.29
CA VAL A 78 -1.90 -4.81 -11.51
C VAL A 78 -2.38 -3.41 -11.83
N TYR A 79 -1.47 -2.44 -11.92
CA TYR A 79 -1.83 -1.02 -12.17
C TYR A 79 -1.77 -0.64 -13.64
N GLN A 80 -1.05 -1.37 -14.49
CA GLN A 80 -1.03 -1.19 -15.97
C GLN A 80 -0.78 0.27 -16.40
N GLY A 81 0.20 0.93 -15.76
CA GLY A 81 0.52 2.33 -15.99
C GLY A 81 -0.31 3.34 -15.18
N ALA A 82 -1.28 2.87 -14.39
CA ALA A 82 -2.12 3.71 -13.54
C ALA A 82 -1.50 3.97 -12.16
N GLY A 83 -0.19 4.21 -12.08
CA GLY A 83 0.49 4.48 -10.81
C GLY A 83 2.01 4.52 -10.93
N GLN A 84 2.64 4.69 -9.78
CA GLN A 84 4.09 4.63 -9.60
C GLN A 84 4.42 3.83 -8.34
N VAL A 85 5.60 3.22 -8.30
CA VAL A 85 6.08 2.49 -7.12
C VAL A 85 6.15 3.43 -5.92
N ALA A 86 5.63 2.97 -4.78
CA ALA A 86 5.67 3.69 -3.53
C ALA A 86 6.91 3.30 -2.71
N LYS A 87 7.64 4.31 -2.22
CA LYS A 87 8.74 4.14 -1.26
C LYS A 87 8.40 4.66 0.14
N ASN A 88 7.47 5.59 0.24
CA ASN A 88 7.04 6.25 1.47
C ASN A 88 5.58 5.94 1.79
N PRO A 89 5.14 6.10 3.05
CA PRO A 89 3.75 5.87 3.46
C PRO A 89 2.80 7.00 3.05
N ILE A 90 3.31 8.10 2.51
CA ILE A 90 2.55 9.24 1.96
C ILE A 90 2.83 9.40 0.47
N PRO A 91 1.89 9.92 -0.33
CA PRO A 91 2.10 10.10 -1.76
C PRO A 91 3.01 11.30 -2.07
N PRO A 92 3.72 11.30 -3.23
CA PRO A 92 4.66 12.36 -3.60
C PRO A 92 3.98 13.73 -3.88
N THR A 93 2.66 13.77 -3.92
CA THR A 93 1.88 15.02 -3.98
C THR A 93 1.80 15.74 -2.63
N MET A 94 2.22 15.09 -1.55
CA MET A 94 2.25 15.70 -0.22
C MET A 94 3.46 16.61 -0.04
N TRP A 95 3.24 17.77 0.57
CA TRP A 95 4.25 18.82 0.75
C TRP A 95 5.44 18.42 1.65
N SER A 96 5.31 17.34 2.44
CA SER A 96 6.38 16.79 3.30
C SER A 96 6.90 15.44 2.79
N TYR A 97 6.68 15.11 1.52
CA TYR A 97 7.22 13.87 0.95
C TYR A 97 8.75 13.90 0.93
N ASN A 98 9.39 12.92 1.55
CA ASN A 98 10.84 12.83 1.61
C ASN A 98 11.40 12.15 0.36
N GLU A 99 11.89 12.96 -0.59
CA GLU A 99 12.55 12.45 -1.81
C GLU A 99 13.86 11.70 -1.55
N ASN A 100 14.51 11.94 -0.39
CA ASN A 100 15.80 11.35 -0.06
C ASN A 100 15.69 9.94 0.52
N VAL A 101 14.51 9.48 0.89
CA VAL A 101 14.31 8.07 1.29
C VAL A 101 14.63 7.18 0.10
N VAL A 102 15.52 6.22 0.31
CA VAL A 102 15.88 5.19 -0.67
C VAL A 102 14.98 3.99 -0.46
N ASP A 103 14.38 3.47 -1.54
CA ASP A 103 13.58 2.26 -1.47
C ASP A 103 14.46 1.01 -1.40
N TYR A 104 13.86 -0.12 -1.05
CA TYR A 104 14.48 -1.42 -1.15
C TYR A 104 14.53 -1.87 -2.61
N ASP A 105 15.73 -2.23 -3.08
CA ASP A 105 15.87 -2.87 -4.39
C ASP A 105 15.39 -4.32 -4.33
N TYR A 106 14.79 -4.80 -5.41
CA TYR A 106 14.41 -6.21 -5.53
C TYR A 106 15.66 -7.08 -5.66
N ASP A 107 15.98 -7.84 -4.62
CA ASP A 107 17.12 -8.76 -4.56
C ASP A 107 16.78 -10.02 -3.75
N PRO A 108 16.25 -11.07 -4.39
CA PRO A 108 15.89 -12.32 -3.70
C PRO A 108 17.09 -13.04 -3.04
N GLU A 109 18.31 -12.85 -3.56
CA GLU A 109 19.50 -13.46 -2.97
C GLU A 109 19.85 -12.77 -1.64
N TYR A 110 19.82 -11.46 -1.62
CA TYR A 110 20.06 -10.69 -0.39
C TYR A 110 18.92 -10.91 0.62
N ALA A 111 17.68 -11.02 0.16
CA ALA A 111 16.54 -11.35 1.02
C ALA A 111 16.73 -12.68 1.76
N ARG A 112 17.22 -13.74 1.05
CA ARG A 112 17.55 -15.03 1.70
C ARG A 112 18.64 -14.89 2.75
N GLN A 113 19.65 -14.06 2.52
CA GLN A 113 20.71 -13.82 3.51
C GLN A 113 20.12 -13.18 4.77
N LEU A 114 19.28 -12.17 4.64
CA LEU A 114 18.62 -11.54 5.79
C LEU A 114 17.69 -12.49 6.54
N LEU A 115 16.95 -13.36 5.82
CA LEU A 115 16.12 -14.39 6.45
C LEU A 115 16.98 -15.39 7.23
N ALA A 116 18.12 -15.81 6.70
CA ALA A 116 19.06 -16.69 7.41
C ALA A 116 19.66 -16.00 8.65
N GLU A 117 20.03 -14.73 8.56
CA GLU A 117 20.50 -13.92 9.72
C GLU A 117 19.40 -13.78 10.80
N ALA A 118 18.15 -13.71 10.37
CA ALA A 118 17.00 -13.68 11.27
C ALA A 118 16.64 -15.05 11.88
N GLY A 119 17.33 -16.15 11.48
CA GLY A 119 17.11 -17.51 11.96
C GLY A 119 16.08 -18.30 11.15
N PHE A 120 15.75 -17.87 9.92
CA PHE A 120 14.78 -18.48 9.01
C PHE A 120 15.44 -18.96 7.72
N GLU A 121 16.61 -19.61 7.80
CA GLU A 121 17.32 -20.15 6.65
C GLU A 121 16.53 -21.23 5.88
N ASP A 122 15.66 -21.96 6.58
CA ASP A 122 14.76 -22.97 6.00
C ASP A 122 13.40 -22.39 5.54
N GLY A 123 13.21 -21.06 5.67
CA GLY A 123 11.95 -20.37 5.40
C GLY A 123 10.91 -20.55 6.52
N PHE A 124 9.67 -20.17 6.23
CA PHE A 124 8.52 -20.31 7.15
C PHE A 124 7.20 -20.24 6.38
N GLU A 125 6.12 -20.67 7.05
CA GLU A 125 4.74 -20.56 6.55
C GLU A 125 4.09 -19.28 7.10
N THR A 126 3.26 -18.64 6.27
CA THR A 126 2.49 -17.44 6.64
C THR A 126 1.20 -17.32 5.82
N ASN A 127 0.47 -16.21 5.97
CA ASN A 127 -0.68 -15.89 5.15
C ASN A 127 -0.64 -14.45 4.61
N ILE A 128 -1.21 -14.26 3.41
CA ILE A 128 -1.43 -12.96 2.80
C ILE A 128 -2.95 -12.74 2.70
N TRP A 129 -3.47 -11.78 3.46
CA TRP A 129 -4.88 -11.44 3.37
C TRP A 129 -5.10 -10.46 2.23
N ALA A 130 -5.81 -10.94 1.19
CA ALA A 130 -6.14 -10.15 0.00
C ALA A 130 -7.54 -9.54 0.12
N MET A 131 -7.64 -8.24 -0.14
CA MET A 131 -8.92 -7.52 -0.16
C MET A 131 -9.86 -8.14 -1.21
N PRO A 132 -11.16 -8.32 -0.89
CA PRO A 132 -12.13 -8.87 -1.84
C PRO A 132 -12.69 -7.83 -2.83
N VAL A 133 -12.33 -6.56 -2.65
CA VAL A 133 -12.90 -5.42 -3.39
C VAL A 133 -11.83 -4.59 -4.06
N GLN A 134 -12.16 -4.02 -5.21
CA GLN A 134 -11.34 -3.03 -5.88
C GLN A 134 -11.40 -1.70 -5.13
N ARG A 135 -10.24 -1.02 -5.03
CA ARG A 135 -10.09 0.33 -4.49
C ARG A 135 -9.13 1.13 -5.38
N PRO A 136 -9.14 2.48 -5.32
CA PRO A 136 -8.21 3.31 -6.10
C PRO A 136 -6.75 2.91 -5.87
N TYR A 137 -6.40 2.64 -4.62
CA TYR A 137 -5.05 2.26 -4.20
C TYR A 137 -4.71 0.78 -4.44
N ASN A 138 -5.66 -0.06 -4.82
CA ASN A 138 -5.45 -1.47 -5.18
C ASN A 138 -6.54 -1.97 -6.14
N PRO A 139 -6.27 -1.97 -7.45
CA PRO A 139 -7.25 -2.36 -8.45
C PRO A 139 -7.49 -3.88 -8.52
N ASN A 140 -6.54 -4.72 -8.06
CA ASN A 140 -6.68 -6.17 -8.06
C ASN A 140 -5.81 -6.83 -6.97
N ALA A 141 -6.32 -6.85 -5.73
CA ALA A 141 -5.59 -7.39 -4.59
C ALA A 141 -5.30 -8.90 -4.72
N ARG A 142 -6.18 -9.67 -5.35
CA ARG A 142 -5.94 -11.10 -5.58
C ARG A 142 -4.73 -11.32 -6.48
N ARG A 143 -4.65 -10.60 -7.59
CA ARG A 143 -3.51 -10.69 -8.51
C ARG A 143 -2.21 -10.20 -7.86
N MET A 144 -2.28 -9.14 -7.07
CA MET A 144 -1.15 -8.65 -6.29
C MET A 144 -0.65 -9.71 -5.29
N ALA A 145 -1.56 -10.36 -4.56
CA ALA A 145 -1.21 -11.42 -3.62
C ALA A 145 -0.53 -12.61 -4.30
N GLU A 146 -0.99 -13.00 -5.49
CA GLU A 146 -0.39 -14.10 -6.29
C GLU A 146 1.05 -13.78 -6.71
N LEU A 147 1.34 -12.52 -7.06
CA LEU A 147 2.70 -12.09 -7.40
C LEU A 147 3.61 -12.10 -6.16
N ILE A 148 3.15 -11.52 -5.04
CA ILE A 148 3.90 -11.50 -3.78
C ILE A 148 4.13 -12.94 -3.28
N GLN A 149 3.13 -13.81 -3.34
CA GLN A 149 3.25 -15.23 -2.99
C GLN A 149 4.36 -15.91 -3.79
N ALA A 150 4.41 -15.66 -5.11
CA ALA A 150 5.45 -16.24 -5.97
C ALA A 150 6.86 -15.71 -5.65
N ASP A 151 6.97 -14.40 -5.38
CA ASP A 151 8.22 -13.75 -4.98
C ASP A 151 8.72 -14.29 -3.63
N TRP A 152 7.84 -14.43 -2.65
CA TRP A 152 8.17 -14.95 -1.32
C TRP A 152 8.51 -16.43 -1.34
N ALA A 153 7.82 -17.23 -2.17
CA ALA A 153 8.16 -18.65 -2.38
C ALA A 153 9.59 -18.81 -2.91
N ALA A 154 10.07 -17.90 -3.76
CA ALA A 154 11.43 -17.92 -4.27
C ALA A 154 12.50 -17.75 -3.18
N VAL A 155 12.14 -17.21 -2.02
CA VAL A 155 13.04 -17.03 -0.86
C VAL A 155 12.73 -17.99 0.30
N GLY A 156 11.87 -19.01 0.08
CA GLY A 156 11.55 -20.05 1.05
C GLY A 156 10.34 -19.74 1.95
N VAL A 157 9.59 -18.67 1.68
CA VAL A 157 8.41 -18.32 2.47
C VAL A 157 7.15 -18.82 1.76
N ASP A 158 6.43 -19.74 2.39
CA ASP A 158 5.19 -20.31 1.87
C ASP A 158 3.98 -19.54 2.43
N ALA A 159 3.32 -18.77 1.56
CA ALA A 159 2.24 -17.87 1.96
C ALA A 159 0.88 -18.36 1.42
N GLU A 160 -0.07 -18.62 2.32
CA GLU A 160 -1.46 -18.89 1.94
C GLU A 160 -2.22 -17.58 1.66
N ILE A 161 -2.92 -17.52 0.51
CA ILE A 161 -3.75 -16.37 0.19
C ILE A 161 -5.15 -16.53 0.78
N VAL A 162 -5.51 -15.65 1.70
CA VAL A 162 -6.78 -15.66 2.43
C VAL A 162 -7.63 -14.45 2.02
N SER A 163 -8.93 -14.59 1.95
CA SER A 163 -9.86 -13.49 1.70
C SER A 163 -11.19 -13.72 2.42
N TYR A 164 -11.82 -12.64 2.86
CA TYR A 164 -13.11 -12.63 3.55
C TYR A 164 -14.05 -11.66 2.86
N GLU A 165 -15.34 -11.67 3.19
CA GLU A 165 -16.25 -10.60 2.82
C GLU A 165 -15.73 -9.25 3.36
N TRP A 166 -16.00 -8.14 2.67
CA TRP A 166 -15.35 -6.85 2.97
C TRP A 166 -15.55 -6.36 4.40
N GLY A 167 -16.78 -6.45 4.93
CA GLY A 167 -17.08 -6.05 6.31
C GLY A 167 -16.32 -6.91 7.32
N GLU A 168 -16.34 -8.23 7.12
CA GLU A 168 -15.60 -9.20 7.93
C GLU A 168 -14.08 -8.98 7.81
N TYR A 169 -13.58 -8.72 6.60
CA TYR A 169 -12.17 -8.41 6.37
C TYR A 169 -11.70 -7.22 7.21
N LEU A 170 -12.47 -6.13 7.21
CA LEU A 170 -12.14 -4.93 7.98
C LEU A 170 -12.17 -5.19 9.50
N GLU A 171 -13.20 -5.88 9.99
CA GLU A 171 -13.34 -6.22 11.41
C GLU A 171 -12.19 -7.12 11.88
N ARG A 172 -11.93 -8.22 11.17
CA ARG A 172 -10.87 -9.17 11.54
C ARG A 172 -9.48 -8.57 11.46
N THR A 173 -9.21 -7.73 10.45
CA THR A 173 -7.93 -7.02 10.36
C THR A 173 -7.77 -5.96 11.46
N GLN A 174 -8.86 -5.31 11.88
CA GLN A 174 -8.86 -4.40 13.01
C GLN A 174 -8.55 -5.11 14.33
N ASN A 175 -9.00 -6.34 14.46
CA ASN A 175 -8.74 -7.17 15.63
C ASN A 175 -7.35 -7.86 15.60
N GLY A 176 -6.53 -7.63 14.56
CA GLY A 176 -5.18 -8.17 14.43
C GLY A 176 -5.14 -9.68 14.17
N GLU A 177 -6.18 -10.27 13.55
CA GLU A 177 -6.20 -11.71 13.29
C GLU A 177 -5.22 -12.13 12.19
N HIS A 178 -4.90 -11.24 11.24
CA HIS A 178 -3.96 -11.45 10.15
C HIS A 178 -2.51 -11.54 10.63
N GLU A 179 -1.67 -12.16 9.82
CA GLU A 179 -0.22 -12.06 9.88
C GLU A 179 0.29 -10.99 8.92
N THR A 180 -0.15 -11.05 7.66
CA THR A 180 0.01 -9.97 6.71
C THR A 180 -1.31 -9.65 6.00
N MET A 181 -1.51 -8.39 5.61
CA MET A 181 -2.75 -7.98 4.98
C MET A 181 -2.56 -6.81 4.01
N MET A 182 -3.35 -6.79 2.95
CA MET A 182 -3.37 -5.69 2.00
C MET A 182 -4.43 -4.66 2.36
N LEU A 183 -4.05 -3.42 2.32
CA LEU A 183 -4.96 -2.28 2.45
C LEU A 183 -4.36 -1.09 1.70
N GLY A 184 -4.94 0.04 1.89
CA GLY A 184 -4.43 1.33 1.46
C GLY A 184 -5.25 2.44 2.06
N TRP A 185 -4.87 3.65 1.74
CA TRP A 185 -5.54 4.86 2.20
C TRP A 185 -5.67 5.85 1.05
N THR A 186 -6.80 6.49 0.99
CA THR A 186 -6.98 7.72 0.20
C THR A 186 -7.14 8.85 1.18
N GLY A 187 -6.28 9.86 1.08
CA GLY A 187 -6.26 10.97 2.02
C GLY A 187 -7.54 11.80 1.96
N ASP A 188 -8.07 12.15 3.13
CA ASP A 188 -9.26 12.98 3.29
C ASP A 188 -8.95 14.47 3.10
N ASN A 189 -7.68 14.82 3.29
CA ASN A 189 -7.17 16.19 3.17
C ASN A 189 -5.69 16.17 2.75
N GLY A 190 -5.11 17.34 2.53
CA GLY A 190 -3.70 17.50 2.13
C GLY A 190 -2.72 17.56 3.30
N ASP A 191 -3.06 17.12 4.50
CA ASP A 191 -2.16 17.09 5.64
C ASP A 191 -1.53 15.71 5.83
N PRO A 192 -0.19 15.60 5.98
CA PRO A 192 0.53 14.35 6.20
C PRO A 192 0.07 13.56 7.43
N ASP A 193 -0.47 14.24 8.45
CA ASP A 193 -1.02 13.64 9.67
C ASP A 193 -2.11 12.61 9.36
N ASN A 194 -2.90 12.86 8.30
CA ASN A 194 -3.97 11.95 7.85
C ASN A 194 -3.45 10.58 7.38
N PHE A 195 -2.18 10.48 7.06
CA PHE A 195 -1.49 9.23 6.74
C PHE A 195 -0.65 8.74 7.91
N LEU A 196 0.28 9.57 8.38
CA LEU A 196 1.33 9.14 9.30
C LEU A 196 0.79 8.84 10.69
N ASN A 197 0.02 9.73 11.28
CA ASN A 197 -0.53 9.50 12.63
C ASN A 197 -1.74 8.55 12.58
N THR A 198 -2.65 8.76 11.62
CA THR A 198 -3.88 7.95 11.51
C THR A 198 -3.60 6.47 11.24
N LEU A 199 -2.55 6.14 10.46
CA LEU A 199 -2.28 4.77 10.02
C LEU A 199 -1.09 4.11 10.71
N LEU A 200 -0.20 4.88 11.35
CA LEU A 200 1.08 4.39 11.86
C LEU A 200 1.36 4.84 13.31
N GLY A 201 0.62 5.81 13.85
CA GLY A 201 0.79 6.25 15.23
C GLY A 201 0.49 5.14 16.24
N CYS A 202 1.12 5.21 17.43
CA CYS A 202 0.94 4.23 18.49
C CYS A 202 -0.51 4.16 18.97
N GLN A 203 -1.20 5.29 19.11
CA GLN A 203 -2.61 5.31 19.48
C GLN A 203 -3.50 4.64 18.42
N ALA A 204 -3.15 4.78 17.13
CA ALA A 204 -3.85 4.12 16.05
C ALA A 204 -3.69 2.60 16.08
N ALA A 205 -2.59 2.07 16.62
CA ALA A 205 -2.41 0.63 16.85
C ALA A 205 -3.40 0.10 17.91
N GLU A 206 -3.65 0.88 18.97
CA GLU A 206 -4.61 0.50 20.01
C GLU A 206 -6.07 0.55 19.53
N THR A 207 -6.40 1.51 18.66
CA THR A 207 -7.77 1.70 18.13
C THR A 207 -8.06 0.89 16.86
N GLY A 208 -7.03 0.20 16.32
CA GLY A 208 -7.12 -0.61 15.12
C GLY A 208 -7.08 0.19 13.81
N GLY A 209 -6.71 1.46 13.82
CA GLY A 209 -6.41 2.25 12.61
C GLY A 209 -5.11 1.78 11.95
N ASN A 210 -4.09 1.52 12.76
CA ASN A 210 -2.80 1.00 12.34
C ASN A 210 -2.86 -0.54 12.25
N ARG A 211 -3.00 -1.05 11.04
CA ARG A 211 -3.12 -2.49 10.77
C ARG A 211 -1.80 -3.25 10.88
N ALA A 212 -0.67 -2.56 10.98
CA ALA A 212 0.61 -3.19 11.30
C ALA A 212 0.78 -3.44 12.81
N PHE A 213 -0.03 -2.82 13.65
CA PHE A 213 0.12 -2.80 15.11
C PHE A 213 1.52 -2.38 15.56
N TRP A 214 2.22 -1.68 14.68
CA TRP A 214 3.54 -1.14 14.90
C TRP A 214 3.46 0.12 15.76
N CYS A 215 4.27 0.18 16.80
CA CYS A 215 4.41 1.37 17.64
C CYS A 215 5.90 1.60 17.90
N ASP A 216 6.41 2.66 17.34
CA ASP A 216 7.78 3.11 17.50
C ASP A 216 7.77 4.49 18.19
N GLU A 217 8.51 4.62 19.29
CA GLU A 217 8.50 5.83 20.12
C GLU A 217 9.10 7.03 19.41
N GLU A 218 10.14 6.84 18.58
CA GLU A 218 10.79 7.90 17.80
C GLU A 218 9.84 8.41 16.72
N PHE A 219 9.26 7.50 15.93
CA PHE A 219 8.25 7.84 14.93
C PHE A 219 7.07 8.59 15.55
N ASN A 220 6.51 8.05 16.64
CA ASN A 220 5.35 8.65 17.30
C ASN A 220 5.67 10.03 17.88
N SER A 221 6.86 10.22 18.44
CA SER A 221 7.32 11.52 18.92
C SER A 221 7.42 12.56 17.80
N LEU A 222 7.95 12.17 16.64
CA LEU A 222 8.09 13.04 15.46
C LEU A 222 6.72 13.51 14.94
N VAL A 223 5.77 12.56 14.74
CA VAL A 223 4.45 12.92 14.22
C VAL A 223 3.63 13.73 15.22
N ASP A 224 3.73 13.43 16.52
CA ASP A 224 3.09 14.19 17.59
C ASP A 224 3.64 15.62 17.71
N GLN A 225 4.94 15.82 17.54
CA GLN A 225 5.55 17.14 17.50
C GLN A 225 5.10 17.92 16.27
N ALA A 226 5.10 17.26 15.08
CA ALA A 226 4.64 17.88 13.85
C ALA A 226 3.19 18.37 13.95
N LEU A 227 2.31 17.58 14.57
CA LEU A 227 0.90 17.97 14.79
C LEU A 227 0.75 19.24 15.62
N ARG A 228 1.66 19.50 16.57
CA ARG A 228 1.63 20.66 17.49
C ARG A 228 2.44 21.86 17.00
N THR A 229 3.19 21.68 15.91
CA THR A 229 4.08 22.72 15.38
C THR A 229 3.34 23.56 14.34
N PRO A 230 3.21 24.89 14.52
CA PRO A 230 2.49 25.75 13.58
C PRO A 230 3.32 26.16 12.35
N VAL A 231 4.64 25.93 12.37
CA VAL A 231 5.57 26.34 11.31
C VAL A 231 5.72 25.22 10.29
N THR A 232 5.37 25.51 9.05
CA THR A 232 5.34 24.49 7.97
C THR A 232 6.70 23.87 7.71
N GLU A 233 7.78 24.64 7.70
CA GLU A 233 9.14 24.18 7.47
C GLU A 233 9.61 23.21 8.56
N GLU A 234 9.29 23.51 9.82
CA GLU A 234 9.59 22.62 10.96
C GLU A 234 8.76 21.34 10.91
N ARG A 235 7.47 21.45 10.56
CA ARG A 235 6.62 20.27 10.35
C ARG A 235 7.13 19.39 9.23
N THR A 236 7.59 20.01 8.13
CA THR A 236 8.17 19.28 6.98
C THR A 236 9.34 18.41 7.44
N ALA A 237 10.30 19.00 8.16
CA ALA A 237 11.46 18.28 8.64
C ALA A 237 11.09 17.10 9.55
N LEU A 238 10.13 17.28 10.46
CA LEU A 238 9.66 16.22 11.37
C LEU A 238 8.99 15.08 10.60
N TYR A 239 8.13 15.37 9.62
CA TYR A 239 7.49 14.35 8.80
C TYR A 239 8.47 13.66 7.84
N GLU A 240 9.48 14.37 7.33
CA GLU A 240 10.54 13.76 6.51
C GLU A 240 11.38 12.78 7.33
N GLU A 241 11.71 13.11 8.58
CA GLU A 241 12.42 12.22 9.49
C GLU A 241 11.57 11.01 9.89
N ALA A 242 10.29 11.19 10.17
CA ALA A 242 9.36 10.08 10.44
C ALA A 242 9.30 9.07 9.28
N GLN A 243 9.40 9.51 8.02
CA GLN A 243 9.46 8.61 6.87
C GLN A 243 10.76 7.78 6.83
N VAL A 244 11.88 8.32 7.34
CA VAL A 244 13.14 7.56 7.47
C VAL A 244 13.00 6.47 8.53
N VAL A 245 12.45 6.78 9.69
CA VAL A 245 12.19 5.80 10.77
C VAL A 245 11.26 4.70 10.28
N PHE A 246 10.14 5.08 9.63
CA PHE A 246 9.21 4.12 9.01
C PHE A 246 9.91 3.18 8.03
N LYS A 247 10.76 3.72 7.16
CA LYS A 247 11.48 2.93 6.15
C LYS A 247 12.41 1.92 6.79
N ALA A 248 13.16 2.32 7.81
CA ALA A 248 14.08 1.45 8.53
C ALA A 248 13.36 0.31 9.26
N ALA A 249 12.22 0.60 9.90
CA ALA A 249 11.42 -0.40 10.62
C ALA A 249 10.60 -1.32 9.71
N ALA A 250 10.32 -0.89 8.49
CA ALA A 250 9.60 -1.65 7.46
C ALA A 250 8.27 -2.29 7.92
N PRO A 251 7.36 -1.61 8.63
CA PRO A 251 6.09 -2.21 9.06
C PRO A 251 5.16 -2.53 7.90
N TRP A 252 5.41 -1.94 6.72
CA TRP A 252 4.70 -2.18 5.47
C TRP A 252 5.66 -2.51 4.32
N ILE A 253 5.14 -3.22 3.34
CA ILE A 253 5.59 -3.10 1.95
C ILE A 253 4.71 -2.03 1.32
N THR A 254 5.23 -0.82 1.13
CA THR A 254 4.56 0.22 0.33
C THR A 254 4.61 -0.20 -1.12
N ILE A 255 3.45 -0.36 -1.78
CA ILE A 255 3.38 -0.92 -3.14
C ILE A 255 3.32 0.18 -4.20
N ALA A 256 2.28 0.99 -4.16
CA ALA A 256 2.07 1.98 -5.20
C ALA A 256 1.29 3.22 -4.72
N HIS A 257 1.54 4.33 -5.39
CA HIS A 257 0.67 5.50 -5.45
C HIS A 257 -0.04 5.50 -6.79
N SER A 258 -1.35 5.32 -6.81
CA SER A 258 -2.09 5.19 -8.08
C SER A 258 -2.44 6.55 -8.69
N VAL A 259 -2.65 6.56 -9.99
CA VAL A 259 -3.31 7.64 -10.71
C VAL A 259 -4.82 7.42 -10.63
N VAL A 260 -5.57 8.48 -10.37
CA VAL A 260 -7.04 8.45 -10.39
C VAL A 260 -7.51 8.86 -11.79
N PHE A 261 -8.35 8.03 -12.38
CA PHE A 261 -9.01 8.30 -13.64
C PHE A 261 -10.50 8.54 -13.43
N GLU A 262 -11.02 9.58 -14.09
CA GLU A 262 -12.41 9.96 -14.06
C GLU A 262 -12.96 10.10 -15.49
N PRO A 263 -13.47 9.02 -16.08
CA PRO A 263 -14.18 9.08 -17.34
C PRO A 263 -15.48 9.86 -17.21
N VAL A 264 -15.64 10.88 -18.02
CA VAL A 264 -16.82 11.75 -18.09
C VAL A 264 -17.31 11.88 -19.52
N ARG A 265 -18.59 12.12 -19.71
CA ARG A 265 -19.12 12.51 -21.03
C ARG A 265 -18.82 13.97 -21.30
N PRO A 266 -18.54 14.35 -22.59
CA PRO A 266 -18.39 15.74 -23.00
C PRO A 266 -19.65 16.57 -22.73
#